data_dffb7b91aa08b5546072c96d386f67d5
#
_entry.id   dffb7b91aa08b5546072c96d386f67d5
#
_cell.length_a   1.000
_cell.length_b   1.000
_cell.length_c   1.000
_cell.angle_alpha   90.00
_cell.angle_beta   90.00
_cell.angle_gamma   90.00
#
_symmetry.space_group_name_H-M   'P 1'
#
loop_
_entity.id
_entity.type
_entity.pdbx_description
1 polymer ?
#
loop_
_entity_poly.entity_id
_entity_poly.type
_entity_poly.pdbx_seq_one_letter_code
_entity_poly.pdbx_strand_id
1 'polypeptide(L)'
;MKGITIMHKQPKYVLIANQIEQDILLHKYQCQLPHIDQLAKTYHTSKVTIINSLHFLQYKSIVEPIRGHGTMILTAEEQEISKKDNAVEHVGFTERIKNSQFLTSHVISFDVRKPIHQEISLLKLNKQELVYDIIRSRLLHNIPVRLEYTIMPVKLIPHVTPKILKKSIYHYIEHNLNLKIGKANRTFRTDKADAYDQLYLNCQKNDPIFEIEQVCFLTNGLPFEYSQTRNRYDQGEVTLNHV
;
A
#
# COMPACT_ATOMS: atom_id res chain seq x y z
N MET A 1 14.36 16.45 -36.28
CA MET A 1 13.32 16.23 -35.26
C MET A 1 13.99 16.32 -33.89
N LYS A 2 13.73 17.41 -33.13
CA LYS A 2 14.27 17.57 -31.79
C LYS A 2 13.38 16.75 -30.84
N GLY A 3 13.92 15.68 -30.29
CA GLY A 3 13.25 14.89 -29.26
C GLY A 3 13.06 15.74 -28.02
N ILE A 4 11.81 16.03 -27.66
CA ILE A 4 11.44 16.64 -26.39
C ILE A 4 11.63 15.56 -25.33
N THR A 5 12.75 15.59 -24.62
CA THR A 5 12.92 14.81 -23.39
C THR A 5 12.00 15.42 -22.35
N ILE A 6 10.83 14.85 -22.17
CA ILE A 6 9.93 15.22 -21.05
C ILE A 6 10.60 14.65 -19.80
N MET A 7 11.32 15.50 -19.06
CA MET A 7 11.81 15.14 -17.71
C MET A 7 10.58 14.93 -16.81
N HIS A 8 10.32 13.69 -16.46
CA HIS A 8 9.25 13.29 -15.54
C HIS A 8 9.56 13.86 -14.14
N LYS A 9 8.75 14.80 -13.71
CA LYS A 9 8.94 15.48 -12.41
C LYS A 9 8.27 14.65 -11.33
N GLN A 10 9.06 14.00 -10.46
CA GLN A 10 8.55 13.36 -9.26
C GLN A 10 7.68 14.34 -8.44
N PRO A 11 6.64 13.87 -7.73
CA PRO A 11 5.86 14.71 -6.84
C PRO A 11 6.77 15.47 -5.87
N LYS A 12 6.51 16.76 -5.67
CA LYS A 12 7.39 17.63 -4.87
C LYS A 12 7.62 17.10 -3.45
N TYR A 13 6.59 16.51 -2.83
CA TYR A 13 6.73 15.93 -1.50
C TYR A 13 7.71 14.74 -1.44
N VAL A 14 7.81 13.94 -2.50
CA VAL A 14 8.78 12.82 -2.59
C VAL A 14 10.20 13.36 -2.69
N LEU A 15 10.42 14.38 -3.52
CA LEU A 15 11.74 15.01 -3.64
C LEU A 15 12.19 15.61 -2.29
N ILE A 16 11.30 16.27 -1.57
CA ILE A 16 11.58 16.84 -0.25
C ILE A 16 11.81 15.74 0.78
N ALA A 17 11.01 14.66 0.77
CA ALA A 17 11.21 13.53 1.66
C ALA A 17 12.60 12.89 1.46
N ASN A 18 12.99 12.67 0.20
CA ASN A 18 14.33 12.14 -0.11
C ASN A 18 15.46 13.08 0.35
N GLN A 19 15.28 14.40 0.26
CA GLN A 19 16.23 15.37 0.79
C GLN A 19 16.32 15.30 2.32
N ILE A 20 15.19 15.20 3.02
CA ILE A 20 15.16 15.04 4.49
C ILE A 20 15.83 13.72 4.88
N GLU A 21 15.56 12.63 4.18
CA GLU A 21 16.19 11.32 4.41
C GLU A 21 17.73 11.40 4.25
N GLN A 22 18.22 12.05 3.20
CA GLN A 22 19.65 12.28 3.01
C GLN A 22 20.25 13.14 4.14
N ASP A 23 19.55 14.20 4.57
CA ASP A 23 19.99 15.04 5.69
C ASP A 23 20.02 14.27 7.03
N ILE A 24 19.14 13.28 7.23
CA ILE A 24 19.17 12.35 8.37
C ILE A 24 20.40 11.44 8.27
N LEU A 25 20.65 10.83 7.11
CA LEU A 25 21.81 9.95 6.88
C LEU A 25 23.14 10.69 7.04
N LEU A 26 23.19 11.98 6.71
CA LEU A 26 24.35 12.86 6.91
C LEU A 26 24.45 13.40 8.35
N HIS A 27 23.63 12.90 9.28
CA HIS A 27 23.58 13.31 10.69
C HIS A 27 23.31 14.81 10.90
N LYS A 28 22.67 15.49 9.95
CA LYS A 28 22.24 16.88 10.11
C LYS A 28 21.14 17.00 11.19
N TYR A 29 20.34 15.98 11.34
CA TYR A 29 19.36 15.78 12.41
C TYR A 29 19.72 14.54 13.21
N GLN A 30 19.69 14.61 14.55
CA GLN A 30 20.14 13.50 15.40
C GLN A 30 18.99 12.58 15.83
N CYS A 31 18.11 13.06 16.71
CA CYS A 31 17.02 12.25 17.27
C CYS A 31 15.64 12.74 16.84
N GLN A 32 15.54 14.00 16.43
CA GLN A 32 14.27 14.67 16.15
C GLN A 32 14.41 15.62 14.98
N LEU A 33 13.36 15.66 14.13
CA LEU A 33 13.26 16.65 13.07
C LEU A 33 12.78 18.00 13.62
N PRO A 34 13.23 19.13 13.03
CA PRO A 34 12.70 20.44 13.33
C PRO A 34 11.19 20.54 13.10
N HIS A 35 10.56 21.54 13.72
CA HIS A 35 9.14 21.79 13.52
C HIS A 35 8.81 22.07 12.05
N ILE A 36 7.58 21.74 11.62
CA ILE A 36 7.10 21.86 10.23
C ILE A 36 7.41 23.25 9.64
N ASP A 37 7.29 24.32 10.42
CA ASP A 37 7.57 25.70 9.98
C ASP A 37 9.04 25.93 9.64
N GLN A 38 9.93 25.33 10.40
CA GLN A 38 11.38 25.40 10.14
C GLN A 38 11.74 24.55 8.92
N LEU A 39 11.21 23.33 8.82
CA LEU A 39 11.41 22.48 7.65
C LEU A 39 10.90 23.16 6.37
N ALA A 40 9.73 23.81 6.41
CA ALA A 40 9.17 24.52 5.26
C ALA A 40 10.10 25.65 4.79
N LYS A 41 10.72 26.37 5.71
CA LYS A 41 11.75 27.39 5.40
C LYS A 41 13.03 26.77 4.84
N THR A 42 13.54 25.71 5.51
CA THR A 42 14.78 25.03 5.12
C THR A 42 14.72 24.46 3.71
N TYR A 43 13.60 23.82 3.36
CA TYR A 43 13.43 23.16 2.05
C TYR A 43 12.66 24.03 1.03
N HIS A 44 12.47 25.32 1.31
CA HIS A 44 11.80 26.30 0.43
C HIS A 44 10.49 25.77 -0.17
N THR A 45 9.61 25.25 0.70
CA THR A 45 8.35 24.63 0.28
C THR A 45 7.19 24.97 1.22
N SER A 46 5.96 24.57 0.86
CA SER A 46 4.79 24.79 1.71
C SER A 46 4.75 23.81 2.89
N LYS A 47 4.08 24.23 3.99
CA LYS A 47 3.82 23.35 5.15
C LYS A 47 3.09 22.07 4.74
N VAL A 48 2.14 22.14 3.80
CA VAL A 48 1.41 20.97 3.27
C VAL A 48 2.37 20.01 2.60
N THR A 49 3.34 20.49 1.82
CA THR A 49 4.35 19.66 1.19
C THR A 49 5.23 18.97 2.24
N ILE A 50 5.65 19.67 3.30
CA ILE A 50 6.40 19.09 4.41
C ILE A 50 5.59 18.00 5.12
N ILE A 51 4.32 18.27 5.45
CA ILE A 51 3.44 17.28 6.08
C ILE A 51 3.38 16.01 5.23
N ASN A 52 3.15 16.14 3.92
CA ASN A 52 3.13 15.00 3.01
C ASN A 52 4.49 14.27 2.94
N SER A 53 5.60 15.03 3.00
CA SER A 53 6.95 14.44 3.03
C SER A 53 7.20 13.67 4.33
N LEU A 54 6.76 14.20 5.48
CA LEU A 54 6.88 13.53 6.78
C LEU A 54 6.00 12.26 6.82
N HIS A 55 4.78 12.30 6.28
CA HIS A 55 3.94 11.11 6.14
C HIS A 55 4.60 10.04 5.27
N PHE A 56 5.28 10.47 4.20
CA PHE A 56 6.02 9.55 3.34
C PHE A 56 7.20 8.90 4.08
N LEU A 57 7.97 9.69 4.86
CA LEU A 57 9.05 9.17 5.70
C LEU A 57 8.54 8.27 6.83
N GLN A 58 7.39 8.58 7.39
CA GLN A 58 6.72 7.73 8.39
C GLN A 58 6.27 6.40 7.78
N TYR A 59 5.71 6.42 6.58
CA TYR A 59 5.38 5.20 5.83
C TYR A 59 6.63 4.32 5.58
N LYS A 60 7.77 4.94 5.29
CA LYS A 60 9.07 4.26 5.16
C LYS A 60 9.68 3.83 6.50
N SER A 61 9.01 4.07 7.61
CA SER A 61 9.51 3.81 8.97
C SER A 61 10.85 4.52 9.29
N ILE A 62 11.09 5.69 8.71
CA ILE A 62 12.27 6.51 8.96
C ILE A 62 12.04 7.45 10.14
N VAL A 63 10.79 7.95 10.27
CA VAL A 63 10.41 8.88 11.33
C VAL A 63 9.08 8.46 11.96
N GLU A 64 8.83 8.89 13.19
CA GLU A 64 7.56 8.69 13.91
C GLU A 64 7.09 10.00 14.58
N PRO A 65 5.87 10.50 14.29
CA PRO A 65 5.32 11.62 15.03
C PRO A 65 4.85 11.17 16.40
N ILE A 66 5.38 11.80 17.46
CA ILE A 66 5.01 11.55 18.86
C ILE A 66 4.25 12.77 19.36
N ARG A 67 3.01 12.55 19.85
CA ARG A 67 2.17 13.63 20.37
C ARG A 67 2.89 14.37 21.50
N GLY A 68 3.05 15.68 21.37
CA GLY A 68 3.74 16.53 22.35
C GLY A 68 5.27 16.56 22.22
N HIS A 69 5.88 15.67 21.42
CA HIS A 69 7.33 15.57 21.27
C HIS A 69 7.81 15.83 19.82
N GLY A 70 6.88 16.05 18.87
CA GLY A 70 7.23 16.32 17.47
C GLY A 70 7.50 15.05 16.65
N THR A 71 8.35 15.15 15.64
CA THR A 71 8.68 14.03 14.74
C THR A 71 10.05 13.46 15.09
N MET A 72 10.08 12.26 15.65
CA MET A 72 11.29 11.55 16.04
C MET A 72 11.88 10.79 14.85
N ILE A 73 13.20 10.70 14.79
CA ILE A 73 13.94 9.88 13.83
C ILE A 73 14.11 8.50 14.45
N LEU A 74 13.71 7.45 13.73
CA LEU A 74 13.83 6.08 14.20
C LEU A 74 15.26 5.57 14.02
N THR A 75 15.81 4.90 15.04
CA THR A 75 17.09 4.18 14.95
C THR A 75 16.97 2.99 13.99
N ALA A 76 18.10 2.45 13.55
CA ALA A 76 18.11 1.27 12.68
C ALA A 76 17.36 0.08 13.31
N GLU A 77 17.50 -0.13 14.63
CA GLU A 77 16.79 -1.18 15.37
C GLU A 77 15.28 -0.91 15.43
N GLU A 78 14.86 0.33 15.66
CA GLU A 78 13.45 0.72 15.66
C GLU A 78 12.84 0.64 14.26
N GLN A 79 13.61 0.96 13.22
CA GLN A 79 13.20 0.78 11.82
C GLN A 79 13.00 -0.71 11.50
N GLU A 80 13.89 -1.58 11.94
CA GLU A 80 13.78 -3.03 11.78
C GLU A 80 12.56 -3.60 12.51
N ILE A 81 12.32 -3.17 13.75
CA ILE A 81 11.12 -3.57 14.51
C ILE A 81 9.85 -3.07 13.82
N SER A 82 9.89 -1.88 13.25
CA SER A 82 8.78 -1.29 12.49
C SER A 82 8.53 -2.00 11.15
N LYS A 83 9.58 -2.53 10.52
CA LYS A 83 9.56 -3.28 9.25
C LYS A 83 9.32 -4.78 9.43
N LYS A 84 9.24 -5.31 10.66
CA LYS A 84 8.94 -6.72 10.93
C LYS A 84 7.51 -7.09 10.49
N ASP A 85 7.29 -6.97 9.21
CA ASP A 85 6.24 -7.65 8.50
C ASP A 85 6.73 -9.07 8.22
N ASN A 86 6.23 -10.03 8.98
CA ASN A 86 6.38 -11.44 8.60
C ASN A 86 5.65 -11.62 7.26
N ALA A 87 6.41 -11.62 6.15
CA ALA A 87 5.86 -11.96 4.84
C ALA A 87 5.29 -13.40 4.82
N VAL A 88 5.58 -14.18 5.86
CA VAL A 88 5.04 -15.53 6.11
C VAL A 88 3.63 -15.45 6.70
N GLU A 89 3.34 -14.49 7.58
CA GLU A 89 1.99 -14.28 8.10
C GLU A 89 1.19 -13.37 7.19
N HIS A 90 0.01 -13.85 6.80
CA HIS A 90 -0.88 -13.08 5.93
C HIS A 90 -1.69 -12.08 6.75
N VAL A 91 -1.06 -10.96 7.11
CA VAL A 91 -1.71 -9.83 7.79
C VAL A 91 -2.22 -8.84 6.74
N GLY A 92 -3.45 -8.38 6.90
CA GLY A 92 -4.06 -7.42 5.98
C GLY A 92 -3.33 -6.08 5.96
N PHE A 93 -3.29 -5.41 4.79
CA PHE A 93 -2.61 -4.12 4.62
C PHE A 93 -2.99 -3.07 5.68
N THR A 94 -4.27 -3.04 6.09
CA THR A 94 -4.75 -2.10 7.11
C THR A 94 -4.10 -2.35 8.48
N GLU A 95 -3.83 -3.59 8.85
CA GLU A 95 -3.22 -3.94 10.13
C GLU A 95 -1.71 -3.70 10.15
N ARG A 96 -1.08 -3.75 8.99
CA ARG A 96 0.35 -3.45 8.83
C ARG A 96 0.70 -1.99 9.07
N ILE A 97 -0.25 -1.08 8.85
CA ILE A 97 -0.01 0.35 9.01
C ILE A 97 -0.31 0.77 10.45
N LYS A 98 0.71 1.13 11.23
CA LYS A 98 0.60 1.60 12.61
C LYS A 98 -0.43 2.71 12.80
N ASN A 99 -0.62 3.58 11.81
CA ASN A 99 -1.59 4.68 11.80
C ASN A 99 -2.74 4.41 10.83
N SER A 100 -3.38 3.25 10.96
CA SER A 100 -4.47 2.81 10.08
C SER A 100 -5.67 3.78 10.02
N GLN A 101 -5.82 4.65 11.02
CA GLN A 101 -6.84 5.70 11.03
C GLN A 101 -6.74 6.70 9.87
N PHE A 102 -5.55 6.87 9.29
CA PHE A 102 -5.31 7.73 8.12
C PHE A 102 -5.33 6.97 6.80
N LEU A 103 -5.53 5.66 6.86
CA LEU A 103 -5.64 4.83 5.67
C LEU A 103 -7.09 4.84 5.17
N THR A 104 -7.27 5.33 3.97
CA THR A 104 -8.58 5.36 3.30
C THR A 104 -8.56 4.50 2.04
N SER A 105 -9.75 4.16 1.54
CA SER A 105 -9.90 3.42 0.28
C SER A 105 -10.82 4.19 -0.65
N HIS A 106 -10.36 4.41 -1.87
CA HIS A 106 -11.18 4.86 -2.98
C HIS A 106 -11.57 3.64 -3.81
N VAL A 107 -12.85 3.31 -3.83
CA VAL A 107 -13.39 2.22 -4.65
C VAL A 107 -13.55 2.74 -6.07
N ILE A 108 -12.75 2.21 -6.99
CA ILE A 108 -12.73 2.59 -8.41
C ILE A 108 -13.80 1.81 -9.17
N SER A 109 -13.84 0.49 -8.93
CA SER A 109 -14.83 -0.41 -9.52
C SER A 109 -15.26 -1.48 -8.52
N PHE A 110 -16.54 -1.87 -8.59
CA PHE A 110 -17.10 -2.97 -7.81
C PHE A 110 -18.24 -3.61 -8.61
N ASP A 111 -17.99 -4.81 -9.10
CA ASP A 111 -18.91 -5.58 -9.90
C ASP A 111 -19.08 -7.00 -9.38
N VAL A 112 -20.19 -7.66 -9.77
CA VAL A 112 -20.43 -9.08 -9.57
C VAL A 112 -20.54 -9.74 -10.93
N ARG A 113 -19.65 -10.67 -11.22
CA ARG A 113 -19.59 -11.33 -12.55
C ARG A 113 -19.26 -12.82 -12.46
N LYS A 114 -19.38 -13.50 -13.59
CA LYS A 114 -18.83 -14.86 -13.73
C LYS A 114 -17.29 -14.81 -13.74
N PRO A 115 -16.63 -15.82 -13.15
CA PRO A 115 -15.17 -15.91 -13.14
C PRO A 115 -14.64 -16.24 -14.54
N ILE A 116 -13.44 -15.76 -14.86
CA ILE A 116 -12.67 -16.20 -16.02
C ILE A 116 -11.92 -17.51 -15.72
N HIS A 117 -11.39 -18.13 -16.74
CA HIS A 117 -10.75 -19.46 -16.63
C HIS A 117 -9.62 -19.50 -15.58
N GLN A 118 -8.78 -18.47 -15.51
CA GLN A 118 -7.70 -18.37 -14.53
C GLN A 118 -8.24 -18.31 -13.11
N GLU A 119 -9.27 -17.49 -12.86
CA GLU A 119 -9.90 -17.33 -11.54
C GLU A 119 -10.57 -18.63 -11.08
N ILE A 120 -11.22 -19.36 -12.00
CA ILE A 120 -11.79 -20.69 -11.74
C ILE A 120 -10.72 -21.65 -11.21
N SER A 121 -9.55 -21.66 -11.85
CA SER A 121 -8.43 -22.53 -11.47
C SER A 121 -7.84 -22.12 -10.12
N LEU A 122 -7.54 -20.83 -9.93
CA LEU A 122 -6.87 -20.33 -8.74
C LEU A 122 -7.76 -20.38 -7.48
N LEU A 123 -9.04 -20.06 -7.64
CA LEU A 123 -10.02 -20.03 -6.55
C LEU A 123 -10.83 -21.35 -6.41
N LYS A 124 -10.52 -22.36 -7.23
CA LYS A 124 -11.20 -23.68 -7.24
C LYS A 124 -12.72 -23.56 -7.38
N LEU A 125 -13.18 -22.66 -8.27
CA LEU A 125 -14.58 -22.37 -8.51
C LEU A 125 -15.16 -23.29 -9.59
N ASN A 126 -16.48 -23.39 -9.62
CA ASN A 126 -17.19 -23.89 -10.80
C ASN A 126 -17.62 -22.70 -11.71
N LYS A 127 -17.93 -23.00 -12.97
CA LYS A 127 -18.26 -21.98 -13.99
C LYS A 127 -19.55 -21.18 -13.70
N GLN A 128 -20.38 -21.66 -12.78
CA GLN A 128 -21.66 -21.01 -12.43
C GLN A 128 -21.57 -20.12 -11.21
N GLU A 129 -20.50 -20.23 -10.43
CA GLU A 129 -20.27 -19.38 -9.28
C GLU A 129 -20.00 -17.95 -9.71
N LEU A 130 -20.32 -17.00 -8.85
CA LEU A 130 -20.07 -15.59 -9.08
C LEU A 130 -18.89 -15.12 -8.24
N VAL A 131 -18.20 -14.12 -8.75
CA VAL A 131 -17.11 -13.44 -8.04
C VAL A 131 -17.40 -11.94 -7.95
N TYR A 132 -16.93 -11.33 -6.87
CA TYR A 132 -16.72 -9.89 -6.83
C TYR A 132 -15.47 -9.56 -7.62
N ASP A 133 -15.55 -8.51 -8.44
CA ASP A 133 -14.45 -7.89 -9.15
C ASP A 133 -14.28 -6.47 -8.60
N ILE A 134 -13.18 -6.25 -7.89
CA ILE A 134 -12.98 -5.07 -7.06
C ILE A 134 -11.68 -4.38 -7.45
N ILE A 135 -11.75 -3.09 -7.76
CA ILE A 135 -10.58 -2.25 -7.96
C ILE A 135 -10.62 -1.13 -6.92
N ARG A 136 -9.54 -1.00 -6.13
CA ARG A 136 -9.41 0.04 -5.10
C ARG A 136 -8.05 0.71 -5.15
N SER A 137 -8.03 2.02 -5.02
CA SER A 137 -6.83 2.75 -4.63
C SER A 137 -6.81 2.92 -3.11
N ARG A 138 -5.67 2.60 -2.49
CA ARG A 138 -5.44 2.80 -1.05
C ARG A 138 -4.62 4.06 -0.87
N LEU A 139 -5.13 4.93 0.00
CA LEU A 139 -4.52 6.22 0.26
C LEU A 139 -4.13 6.32 1.72
N LEU A 140 -2.89 6.67 1.99
CA LEU A 140 -2.40 7.01 3.31
C LEU A 140 -2.23 8.53 3.38
N HIS A 141 -2.90 9.19 4.32
CA HIS A 141 -2.94 10.67 4.38
C HIS A 141 -3.32 11.33 3.05
N ASN A 142 -4.29 10.75 2.33
CA ASN A 142 -4.73 11.17 0.99
C ASN A 142 -3.66 11.01 -0.13
N ILE A 143 -2.54 10.35 0.15
CA ILE A 143 -1.52 10.02 -0.83
C ILE A 143 -1.77 8.60 -1.33
N PRO A 144 -1.93 8.37 -2.65
CA PRO A 144 -2.09 7.03 -3.19
C PRO A 144 -0.82 6.21 -2.95
N VAL A 145 -0.95 5.08 -2.26
CA VAL A 145 0.18 4.19 -1.94
C VAL A 145 0.07 2.84 -2.64
N ARG A 146 -1.16 2.44 -3.02
CA ARG A 146 -1.40 1.11 -3.56
C ARG A 146 -2.65 1.06 -4.42
N LEU A 147 -2.60 0.32 -5.53
CA LEU A 147 -3.73 -0.04 -6.37
C LEU A 147 -3.96 -1.56 -6.24
N GLU A 148 -5.16 -1.94 -5.83
CA GLU A 148 -5.54 -3.33 -5.55
C GLU A 148 -6.60 -3.78 -6.54
N TYR A 149 -6.34 -4.90 -7.22
CA TYR A 149 -7.29 -5.67 -8.04
C TYR A 149 -7.60 -6.94 -7.25
N THR A 150 -8.86 -7.15 -6.88
CA THR A 150 -9.22 -8.23 -5.96
C THR A 150 -10.42 -8.99 -6.47
N ILE A 151 -10.29 -10.31 -6.57
CA ILE A 151 -11.35 -11.24 -6.95
C ILE A 151 -11.67 -12.12 -5.76
N MET A 152 -12.96 -12.16 -5.35
CA MET A 152 -13.43 -12.99 -4.23
C MET A 152 -14.70 -13.74 -4.59
N PRO A 153 -14.84 -15.04 -4.22
CA PRO A 153 -16.07 -15.81 -4.44
C PRO A 153 -17.23 -15.22 -3.61
N VAL A 154 -18.32 -14.85 -4.28
CA VAL A 154 -19.51 -14.28 -3.62
C VAL A 154 -20.11 -15.23 -2.59
N LYS A 155 -20.12 -16.54 -2.89
CA LYS A 155 -20.65 -17.58 -2.01
C LYS A 155 -19.87 -17.70 -0.70
N LEU A 156 -18.54 -17.55 -0.78
CA LEU A 156 -17.64 -17.71 0.37
C LEU A 156 -17.56 -16.44 1.21
N ILE A 157 -17.57 -15.27 0.56
CA ILE A 157 -17.52 -13.94 1.19
C ILE A 157 -18.80 -13.17 0.85
N PRO A 158 -19.95 -13.53 1.42
CA PRO A 158 -21.24 -12.92 1.05
C PRO A 158 -21.34 -11.46 1.50
N HIS A 159 -22.30 -10.73 0.92
CA HIS A 159 -22.74 -9.38 1.35
C HIS A 159 -21.65 -8.29 1.32
N VAL A 160 -20.61 -8.42 0.50
CA VAL A 160 -19.64 -7.34 0.29
C VAL A 160 -20.36 -6.15 -0.37
N THR A 161 -20.09 -4.95 0.14
CA THR A 161 -20.69 -3.70 -0.36
C THR A 161 -19.63 -2.62 -0.48
N PRO A 162 -19.86 -1.55 -1.26
CA PRO A 162 -18.94 -0.41 -1.32
C PRO A 162 -18.64 0.22 0.06
N LYS A 163 -19.58 0.15 1.01
CA LYS A 163 -19.38 0.63 2.39
C LYS A 163 -18.33 -0.21 3.14
N ILE A 164 -18.32 -1.54 2.94
CA ILE A 164 -17.32 -2.45 3.50
C ILE A 164 -15.97 -2.20 2.83
N LEU A 165 -15.95 -2.02 1.49
CA LEU A 165 -14.74 -1.81 0.71
C LEU A 165 -14.01 -0.49 1.03
N LYS A 166 -14.71 0.52 1.56
CA LYS A 166 -14.09 1.75 2.09
C LYS A 166 -13.30 1.52 3.37
N LYS A 167 -13.46 0.36 4.01
CA LYS A 167 -12.79 -0.07 5.24
C LYS A 167 -11.91 -1.30 4.97
N SER A 168 -11.50 -2.00 6.03
CA SER A 168 -10.77 -3.27 5.93
C SER A 168 -11.71 -4.41 5.58
N ILE A 169 -11.55 -4.99 4.39
CA ILE A 169 -12.31 -6.18 3.98
C ILE A 169 -11.91 -7.40 4.81
N TYR A 170 -10.63 -7.50 5.22
CA TYR A 170 -10.16 -8.59 6.08
C TYR A 170 -10.80 -8.52 7.47
N HIS A 171 -10.93 -7.33 8.05
CA HIS A 171 -11.70 -7.15 9.28
C HIS A 171 -13.14 -7.64 9.13
N TYR A 172 -13.79 -7.36 7.99
CA TYR A 172 -15.13 -7.87 7.70
C TYR A 172 -15.15 -9.41 7.65
N ILE A 173 -14.18 -10.02 6.96
CA ILE A 173 -14.07 -11.48 6.84
C ILE A 173 -13.90 -12.12 8.21
N GLU A 174 -13.03 -11.60 9.05
CA GLU A 174 -12.70 -12.20 10.34
C GLU A 174 -13.74 -11.93 11.42
N HIS A 175 -14.26 -10.70 11.52
CA HIS A 175 -15.13 -10.31 12.63
C HIS A 175 -16.62 -10.36 12.32
N ASN A 176 -17.02 -10.22 11.05
CA ASN A 176 -18.44 -10.29 10.67
C ASN A 176 -18.82 -11.66 10.12
N LEU A 177 -17.92 -12.31 9.37
CA LEU A 177 -18.17 -13.65 8.82
C LEU A 177 -17.59 -14.76 9.69
N ASN A 178 -16.79 -14.44 10.72
CA ASN A 178 -16.10 -15.39 11.60
C ASN A 178 -15.24 -16.41 10.83
N LEU A 179 -14.68 -16.00 9.69
CA LEU A 179 -13.76 -16.80 8.90
C LEU A 179 -12.34 -16.45 9.32
N LYS A 180 -11.49 -17.46 9.50
CA LYS A 180 -10.09 -17.26 9.88
C LYS A 180 -9.22 -17.25 8.63
N ILE A 181 -8.53 -16.13 8.41
CA ILE A 181 -7.56 -15.98 7.33
C ILE A 181 -6.31 -16.81 7.66
N GLY A 182 -5.82 -17.54 6.67
CA GLY A 182 -4.66 -18.40 6.79
C GLY A 182 -3.48 -17.90 5.97
N LYS A 183 -2.82 -18.81 5.23
CA LYS A 183 -1.64 -18.50 4.42
C LYS A 183 -1.99 -17.89 3.07
N ALA A 184 -0.98 -17.32 2.41
CA ALA A 184 -1.05 -16.85 1.02
C ALA A 184 0.13 -17.39 0.21
N ASN A 185 -0.14 -17.74 -1.05
CA ASN A 185 0.91 -17.96 -2.06
C ASN A 185 1.12 -16.66 -2.80
N ARG A 186 2.34 -16.16 -2.86
CA ARG A 186 2.68 -14.87 -3.46
C ARG A 186 3.71 -15.00 -4.56
N THR A 187 3.53 -14.20 -5.61
CA THR A 187 4.51 -13.99 -6.66
C THR A 187 4.80 -12.50 -6.75
N PHE A 188 6.08 -12.15 -6.73
CA PHE A 188 6.56 -10.79 -6.82
C PHE A 188 7.09 -10.55 -8.23
N ARG A 189 6.69 -9.42 -8.84
CA ARG A 189 7.12 -9.02 -10.18
C ARG A 189 7.43 -7.53 -10.22
N THR A 190 8.15 -7.13 -11.23
CA THR A 190 8.31 -5.73 -11.62
C THR A 190 7.63 -5.53 -12.98
N ASP A 191 6.99 -4.39 -13.14
CA ASP A 191 6.31 -3.99 -14.36
C ASP A 191 6.51 -2.49 -14.61
N LYS A 192 5.95 -1.98 -15.70
CA LYS A 192 5.87 -0.55 -15.99
C LYS A 192 4.50 -0.03 -15.65
N ALA A 193 4.44 1.23 -15.25
CA ALA A 193 3.18 1.90 -14.96
C ALA A 193 2.27 1.93 -16.18
N ASP A 194 1.06 1.41 -16.03
CA ASP A 194 -0.02 1.46 -17.01
C ASP A 194 -0.89 2.72 -16.84
N ALA A 195 -1.99 2.80 -17.58
CA ALA A 195 -2.90 3.94 -17.52
C ALA A 195 -3.61 4.08 -16.15
N TYR A 196 -3.92 2.96 -15.49
CA TYR A 196 -4.52 2.99 -14.14
C TYR A 196 -3.53 3.42 -13.09
N ASP A 197 -2.28 2.97 -13.16
CA ASP A 197 -1.21 3.39 -12.26
C ASP A 197 -0.94 4.90 -12.39
N GLN A 198 -0.93 5.41 -13.64
CA GLN A 198 -0.78 6.84 -13.88
C GLN A 198 -1.93 7.66 -13.28
N LEU A 199 -3.16 7.15 -13.39
CA LEU A 199 -4.36 7.86 -12.93
C LEU A 199 -4.55 7.77 -11.42
N TYR A 200 -4.32 6.60 -10.81
CA TYR A 200 -4.70 6.30 -9.42
C TYR A 200 -3.53 6.18 -8.45
N LEU A 201 -2.29 6.10 -8.93
CA LEU A 201 -1.07 6.09 -8.11
C LEU A 201 -0.17 7.31 -8.33
N ASN A 202 -0.60 8.27 -9.17
CA ASN A 202 0.24 9.41 -9.57
C ASN A 202 1.58 8.98 -10.18
N CYS A 203 1.61 7.83 -10.85
CA CYS A 203 2.78 7.35 -11.58
C CYS A 203 2.96 8.13 -12.88
N GLN A 204 4.21 8.19 -13.35
CA GLN A 204 4.53 8.65 -14.69
C GLN A 204 4.56 7.44 -15.65
N LYS A 205 4.39 7.71 -16.95
CA LYS A 205 4.55 6.67 -17.96
C LYS A 205 5.95 6.04 -17.87
N ASN A 206 6.00 4.71 -17.78
CA ASN A 206 7.20 3.89 -17.58
C ASN A 206 7.86 3.98 -16.20
N ASP A 207 7.24 4.58 -15.20
CA ASP A 207 7.69 4.41 -13.83
C ASP A 207 7.70 2.90 -13.49
N PRO A 208 8.71 2.40 -12.78
CA PRO A 208 8.70 1.02 -12.31
C PRO A 208 7.54 0.78 -11.33
N ILE A 209 6.88 -0.35 -11.49
CA ILE A 209 5.84 -0.83 -10.57
C ILE A 209 6.32 -2.11 -9.90
N PHE A 210 6.16 -2.19 -8.59
CA PHE A 210 6.32 -3.42 -7.84
C PHE A 210 4.96 -4.08 -7.68
N GLU A 211 4.79 -5.25 -8.30
CA GLU A 211 3.54 -6.01 -8.30
C GLU A 211 3.64 -7.22 -7.40
N ILE A 212 2.60 -7.44 -6.61
CA ILE A 212 2.40 -8.64 -5.80
C ILE A 212 1.13 -9.32 -6.27
N GLU A 213 1.27 -10.46 -6.91
CA GLU A 213 0.15 -11.35 -7.22
C GLU A 213 0.02 -12.38 -6.09
N GLN A 214 -1.20 -12.64 -5.61
CA GLN A 214 -1.40 -13.61 -4.55
C GLN A 214 -2.71 -14.38 -4.64
N VAL A 215 -2.68 -15.61 -4.11
CA VAL A 215 -3.87 -16.39 -3.76
C VAL A 215 -3.87 -16.59 -2.26
N CYS A 216 -4.94 -16.14 -1.60
CA CYS A 216 -5.10 -16.21 -0.15
C CYS A 216 -6.08 -17.29 0.24
N PHE A 217 -5.77 -17.99 1.33
CA PHE A 217 -6.52 -19.12 1.82
C PHE A 217 -7.04 -18.86 3.22
N LEU A 218 -8.22 -19.38 3.53
CA LEU A 218 -8.69 -19.52 4.90
C LEU A 218 -7.88 -20.62 5.61
N THR A 219 -7.94 -20.67 6.93
CA THR A 219 -7.25 -21.72 7.73
C THR A 219 -7.70 -23.14 7.42
N ASN A 220 -8.92 -23.31 6.87
CA ASN A 220 -9.42 -24.59 6.38
C ASN A 220 -8.92 -24.98 4.97
N GLY A 221 -8.04 -24.18 4.37
CA GLY A 221 -7.43 -24.41 3.07
C GLY A 221 -8.28 -23.99 1.85
N LEU A 222 -9.45 -23.36 2.04
CA LEU A 222 -10.25 -22.83 0.94
C LEU A 222 -9.65 -21.53 0.43
N PRO A 223 -9.40 -21.39 -0.88
CA PRO A 223 -8.97 -20.12 -1.45
C PRO A 223 -10.16 -19.13 -1.45
N PHE A 224 -9.95 -17.93 -0.90
CA PHE A 224 -11.00 -16.92 -0.79
C PHE A 224 -10.70 -15.62 -1.52
N GLU A 225 -9.46 -15.42 -1.93
CA GLU A 225 -9.03 -14.22 -2.64
C GLU A 225 -7.96 -14.56 -3.68
N TYR A 226 -8.12 -14.03 -4.88
CA TYR A 226 -7.06 -13.83 -5.85
C TYR A 226 -6.90 -12.34 -6.04
N SER A 227 -5.69 -11.82 -5.87
CA SER A 227 -5.45 -10.38 -6.01
C SER A 227 -4.12 -10.06 -6.64
N GLN A 228 -4.09 -8.90 -7.29
CA GLN A 228 -2.90 -8.22 -7.76
C GLN A 228 -2.81 -6.87 -7.08
N THR A 229 -1.68 -6.57 -6.50
CA THR A 229 -1.41 -5.30 -5.84
C THR A 229 -0.27 -4.62 -6.54
N ARG A 230 -0.49 -3.40 -7.00
CA ARG A 230 0.48 -2.59 -7.72
C ARG A 230 0.93 -1.43 -6.84
N ASN A 231 2.23 -1.31 -6.65
CA ASN A 231 2.86 -0.26 -5.85
C ASN A 231 3.89 0.45 -6.71
N ARG A 232 3.99 1.76 -6.56
CA ARG A 232 5.13 2.50 -7.13
C ARG A 232 6.43 1.99 -6.51
N TYR A 233 7.53 2.05 -7.26
CA TYR A 233 8.86 1.63 -6.81
C TYR A 233 9.32 2.32 -5.51
N ASP A 234 8.84 3.53 -5.23
CA ASP A 234 9.17 4.33 -4.06
C ASP A 234 8.18 4.14 -2.89
N GLN A 235 7.18 3.26 -3.04
CA GLN A 235 6.09 3.01 -2.08
C GLN A 235 5.97 1.54 -1.69
N GLY A 236 6.80 0.66 -2.20
CA GLY A 236 6.71 -0.78 -1.98
C GLY A 236 8.03 -1.37 -1.52
N GLU A 237 8.04 -1.96 -0.35
CA GLU A 237 9.13 -2.78 0.18
C GLU A 237 8.57 -4.08 0.74
N VAL A 238 9.25 -5.19 0.50
CA VAL A 238 8.93 -6.49 1.09
C VAL A 238 10.19 -7.06 1.71
N THR A 239 10.18 -7.25 3.01
CA THR A 239 11.24 -7.94 3.74
C THR A 239 10.81 -9.36 4.02
N LEU A 240 11.63 -10.33 3.63
CA LEU A 240 11.45 -11.75 3.92
C LEU A 240 12.41 -12.13 5.04
N ASN A 241 11.87 -12.44 6.22
CA ASN A 241 12.67 -12.95 7.33
C ASN A 241 12.57 -14.48 7.35
N HIS A 242 13.68 -15.17 7.15
CA HIS A 242 13.79 -16.59 7.46
C HIS A 242 13.98 -16.75 8.98
N VAL A 243 13.05 -17.45 9.61
CA VAL A 243 13.19 -17.99 10.97
C VAL A 243 13.57 -19.44 10.87
#